data_f221583f5184d0adc8165c490509c52b
#
_entry.id   f221583f5184d0adc8165c490509c52b
#
_cell.length_a   1.000
_cell.length_b   1.000
_cell.length_c   1.000
_cell.angle_alpha   90.00
_cell.angle_beta   90.00
_cell.angle_gamma   90.00
#
_symmetry.space_group_name_H-M   'P 1'
#
loop_
_entity.id
_entity.type
_entity.pdbx_description
1 polymer ?
#
loop_
_entity_poly.entity_id
_entity_poly.type
_entity_poly.pdbx_seq_one_letter_code
_entity_poly.pdbx_strand_id
1 'polypeptide(L)'
;ELARKAESTGFSSFHLADHIIGPGPALAATGHPVQTVAAIPAMAVAAEATSTIKVGCRVLCVDYRNPVMLAKEVATLDFFSEGRLELGLGAGWLQGEYEAVGIPFDRAGVRLDRFEEVIGLLRASFAEGELNIDTTHVHAVGFEAVPKPFTKSGPPIMIGGGAQRILTIAGREADIVSLNFNNSSGKLG
;
A
#
# COMPACT_ATOMS: atom_id res chain seq x y z
N GLU A 1 -1.04 -3.79 -21.22
CA GLU A 1 -2.18 -4.37 -21.98
C GLU A 1 -3.41 -4.53 -21.08
N LEU A 2 -3.33 -5.26 -19.94
CA LEU A 2 -4.46 -5.49 -19.05
C LEU A 2 -5.12 -4.20 -18.53
N ALA A 3 -4.33 -3.21 -18.13
CA ALA A 3 -4.86 -1.93 -17.66
C ALA A 3 -5.65 -1.20 -18.76
N ARG A 4 -5.11 -1.15 -19.99
CA ARG A 4 -5.84 -0.58 -21.15
C ARG A 4 -7.14 -1.32 -21.44
N LYS A 5 -7.13 -2.65 -21.35
CA LYS A 5 -8.34 -3.43 -21.52
C LYS A 5 -9.36 -3.15 -20.43
N ALA A 6 -8.95 -3.09 -19.18
CA ALA A 6 -9.82 -2.71 -18.07
C ALA A 6 -10.46 -1.33 -18.29
N GLU A 7 -9.67 -0.32 -18.67
CA GLU A 7 -10.17 1.01 -18.99
C GLU A 7 -11.19 0.99 -20.14
N SER A 8 -10.84 0.34 -21.26
CA SER A 8 -11.70 0.29 -22.45
C SER A 8 -13.01 -0.50 -22.24
N THR A 9 -13.08 -1.34 -21.21
CA THR A 9 -14.28 -2.10 -20.83
C THR A 9 -15.07 -1.46 -19.68
N GLY A 10 -14.68 -0.24 -19.25
CA GLY A 10 -15.45 0.56 -18.31
C GLY A 10 -15.17 0.27 -16.83
N PHE A 11 -14.08 -0.40 -16.47
CA PHE A 11 -13.68 -0.51 -15.07
C PHE A 11 -13.21 0.84 -14.54
N SER A 12 -13.58 1.18 -13.30
CA SER A 12 -13.23 2.43 -12.64
C SER A 12 -11.82 2.42 -12.04
N SER A 13 -11.30 1.24 -11.70
CA SER A 13 -9.97 1.09 -11.09
C SER A 13 -9.27 -0.21 -11.50
N PHE A 14 -7.94 -0.17 -11.50
CA PHE A 14 -7.05 -1.29 -11.75
C PHE A 14 -6.05 -1.42 -10.60
N HIS A 15 -6.17 -2.49 -9.82
CA HIS A 15 -5.34 -2.71 -8.66
C HIS A 15 -4.44 -3.94 -8.80
N LEU A 16 -3.25 -3.84 -8.23
CA LEU A 16 -2.26 -4.91 -8.11
C LEU A 16 -2.22 -5.46 -6.68
N ALA A 17 -1.48 -6.54 -6.47
CA ALA A 17 -1.11 -7.03 -5.14
C ALA A 17 0.38 -6.79 -4.89
N ASP A 18 0.79 -6.72 -3.62
CA ASP A 18 2.16 -6.45 -3.19
C ASP A 18 2.75 -7.67 -2.48
N HIS A 19 3.01 -8.72 -3.25
CA HIS A 19 3.73 -9.91 -2.78
C HIS A 19 5.08 -10.00 -3.49
N ILE A 20 6.09 -10.48 -2.78
CA ILE A 20 7.51 -10.33 -3.15
C ILE A 20 8.20 -11.64 -3.51
N ILE A 21 7.64 -12.81 -3.12
CA ILE A 21 8.27 -14.09 -3.38
C ILE A 21 7.72 -14.78 -4.64
N GLY A 22 8.65 -15.34 -5.41
CA GLY A 22 8.33 -16.13 -6.60
C GLY A 22 8.08 -17.61 -6.29
N PRO A 23 7.86 -18.45 -7.33
CA PRO A 23 7.62 -19.88 -7.15
C PRO A 23 8.76 -20.56 -6.39
N GLY A 24 8.40 -21.43 -5.45
CA GLY A 24 9.35 -22.19 -4.64
C GLY A 24 8.72 -22.72 -3.35
N PRO A 25 9.48 -23.45 -2.54
CA PRO A 25 8.97 -24.03 -1.28
C PRO A 25 8.37 -23.01 -0.33
N ALA A 26 8.97 -21.81 -0.22
CA ALA A 26 8.48 -20.74 0.63
C ALA A 26 7.08 -20.27 0.21
N LEU A 27 6.87 -20.00 -1.07
CA LEU A 27 5.54 -19.63 -1.59
C LEU A 27 4.54 -20.78 -1.46
N ALA A 28 4.94 -22.00 -1.81
CA ALA A 28 4.07 -23.17 -1.72
C ALA A 28 3.54 -23.40 -0.31
N ALA A 29 4.36 -23.15 0.73
CA ALA A 29 3.96 -23.25 2.13
C ALA A 29 2.89 -22.20 2.54
N THR A 30 2.78 -21.09 1.82
CA THR A 30 1.79 -20.03 2.11
C THR A 30 0.42 -20.30 1.48
N GLY A 31 0.35 -21.12 0.44
CA GLY A 31 -0.84 -21.32 -0.37
C GLY A 31 -1.26 -20.08 -1.20
N HIS A 32 -0.43 -19.04 -1.25
CA HIS A 32 -0.72 -17.81 -1.99
C HIS A 32 -0.36 -17.95 -3.47
N PRO A 33 -1.13 -17.35 -4.39
CA PRO A 33 -0.78 -17.33 -5.81
C PRO A 33 0.45 -16.46 -6.08
N VAL A 34 1.21 -16.81 -7.12
CA VAL A 34 2.41 -16.07 -7.54
C VAL A 34 2.04 -14.65 -7.98
N GLN A 35 2.81 -13.67 -7.51
CA GLN A 35 2.84 -12.31 -8.03
C GLN A 35 4.15 -12.09 -8.76
N THR A 36 4.09 -11.87 -10.08
CA THR A 36 5.30 -11.89 -10.94
C THR A 36 5.95 -10.52 -11.08
N VAL A 37 5.26 -9.45 -10.76
CA VAL A 37 5.77 -8.07 -10.93
C VAL A 37 5.64 -7.30 -9.63
N ALA A 38 6.63 -6.43 -9.37
CA ALA A 38 6.57 -5.50 -8.24
C ALA A 38 5.45 -4.47 -8.45
N ALA A 39 4.67 -4.21 -7.39
CA ALA A 39 3.46 -3.40 -7.47
C ALA A 39 3.72 -1.96 -7.96
N ILE A 40 4.66 -1.24 -7.36
CA ILE A 40 4.91 0.18 -7.67
C ILE A 40 5.36 0.41 -9.12
N PRO A 41 6.38 -0.29 -9.66
CA PRO A 41 6.73 -0.17 -11.07
C PRO A 41 5.58 -0.54 -12.02
N ALA A 42 4.82 -1.57 -11.68
CA ALA A 42 3.70 -1.99 -12.51
C ALA A 42 2.52 -0.99 -12.48
N MET A 43 2.27 -0.33 -11.34
CA MET A 43 1.31 0.78 -11.25
C MET A 43 1.75 1.98 -12.11
N ALA A 44 3.04 2.33 -12.13
CA ALA A 44 3.55 3.41 -12.97
C ALA A 44 3.33 3.12 -14.47
N VAL A 45 3.62 1.88 -14.90
CA VAL A 45 3.36 1.45 -16.29
C VAL A 45 1.86 1.41 -16.59
N ALA A 46 1.01 1.04 -15.65
CA ALA A 46 -0.44 1.06 -15.83
C ALA A 46 -0.96 2.50 -15.95
N ALA A 47 -0.47 3.41 -15.12
CA ALA A 47 -0.83 4.84 -15.16
C ALA A 47 -0.46 5.48 -16.49
N GLU A 48 0.77 5.26 -16.98
CA GLU A 48 1.24 5.75 -18.27
C GLU A 48 0.45 5.19 -19.46
N ALA A 49 0.01 3.93 -19.33
CA ALA A 49 -0.70 3.24 -20.40
C ALA A 49 -2.20 3.57 -20.49
N THR A 50 -2.75 4.35 -19.56
CA THR A 50 -4.18 4.66 -19.41
C THR A 50 -4.38 6.15 -19.15
N SER A 51 -5.63 6.62 -19.24
CA SER A 51 -5.91 8.07 -19.15
C SER A 51 -6.93 8.43 -18.06
N THR A 52 -7.80 7.52 -17.69
CA THR A 52 -8.94 7.82 -16.82
C THR A 52 -9.10 6.85 -15.65
N ILE A 53 -8.72 5.58 -15.84
CA ILE A 53 -8.86 4.54 -14.81
C ILE A 53 -7.96 4.86 -13.61
N LYS A 54 -8.47 4.66 -12.40
CA LYS A 54 -7.66 4.73 -11.19
C LYS A 54 -6.67 3.57 -11.14
N VAL A 55 -5.49 3.82 -10.62
CA VAL A 55 -4.45 2.80 -10.43
C VAL A 55 -4.10 2.67 -8.96
N GLY A 56 -3.84 1.46 -8.50
CA GLY A 56 -3.53 1.25 -7.09
C GLY A 56 -3.00 -0.14 -6.77
N CYS A 57 -2.83 -0.38 -5.48
CA CYS A 57 -2.49 -1.69 -4.95
C CYS A 57 -3.49 -2.05 -3.83
N ARG A 58 -3.92 -3.30 -3.77
CA ARG A 58 -4.78 -3.80 -2.69
C ARG A 58 -4.08 -4.94 -1.95
N VAL A 59 -3.19 -4.63 -1.02
CA VAL A 59 -2.66 -3.34 -0.56
C VAL A 59 -1.13 -3.39 -0.55
N LEU A 60 -0.44 -2.25 -0.50
CA LEU A 60 1.00 -2.21 -0.25
C LEU A 60 1.26 -2.58 1.22
N CYS A 61 2.19 -3.50 1.46
CA CYS A 61 2.65 -3.83 2.81
C CYS A 61 3.67 -2.77 3.27
N VAL A 62 3.36 -2.06 4.33
CA VAL A 62 4.25 -0.99 4.84
C VAL A 62 5.59 -1.52 5.34
N ASP A 63 5.65 -2.79 5.77
CA ASP A 63 6.87 -3.40 6.30
C ASP A 63 7.89 -3.78 5.21
N TYR A 64 7.50 -3.80 3.94
CA TYR A 64 8.41 -4.16 2.84
C TYR A 64 9.28 -3.01 2.35
N ARG A 65 9.08 -1.78 2.86
CA ARG A 65 9.77 -0.57 2.41
C ARG A 65 10.13 0.35 3.57
N ASN A 66 11.22 1.08 3.39
CA ASN A 66 11.46 2.22 4.28
C ASN A 66 10.31 3.25 4.10
N PRO A 67 9.70 3.76 5.18
CA PRO A 67 8.55 4.65 5.10
C PRO A 67 8.80 5.95 4.32
N VAL A 68 10.00 6.53 4.41
CA VAL A 68 10.39 7.74 3.66
C VAL A 68 10.49 7.44 2.17
N MET A 69 11.05 6.28 1.81
CA MET A 69 11.10 5.84 0.41
C MET A 69 9.69 5.61 -0.14
N LEU A 70 8.83 4.96 0.64
CA LEU A 70 7.42 4.77 0.26
C LEU A 70 6.71 6.11 0.02
N ALA A 71 6.91 7.11 0.89
CA ALA A 71 6.32 8.44 0.74
C ALA A 71 6.75 9.09 -0.60
N LYS A 72 8.05 9.00 -0.93
CA LYS A 72 8.58 9.52 -2.18
C LYS A 72 8.03 8.80 -3.41
N GLU A 73 7.97 7.47 -3.37
CA GLU A 73 7.43 6.64 -4.46
C GLU A 73 5.95 6.94 -4.70
N VAL A 74 5.16 7.06 -3.63
CA VAL A 74 3.73 7.38 -3.68
C VAL A 74 3.49 8.78 -4.27
N ALA A 75 4.19 9.80 -3.78
CA ALA A 75 4.07 11.15 -4.32
C ALA A 75 4.46 11.23 -5.80
N THR A 76 5.53 10.52 -6.19
CA THR A 76 5.97 10.43 -7.59
C THR A 76 4.92 9.75 -8.46
N LEU A 77 4.32 8.67 -7.99
CA LEU A 77 3.31 7.93 -8.74
C LEU A 77 2.00 8.72 -8.87
N ASP A 78 1.58 9.43 -7.82
CA ASP A 78 0.42 10.32 -7.88
C ASP A 78 0.65 11.47 -8.87
N PHE A 79 1.87 12.03 -8.88
CA PHE A 79 2.28 13.04 -9.86
C PHE A 79 2.21 12.51 -11.29
N PHE A 80 2.80 11.36 -11.59
CA PHE A 80 2.80 10.76 -12.94
C PHE A 80 1.40 10.28 -13.37
N SER A 81 0.58 9.87 -12.45
CA SER A 81 -0.79 9.45 -12.76
C SER A 81 -1.78 10.60 -12.83
N GLU A 82 -1.33 11.85 -12.61
CA GLU A 82 -2.20 13.04 -12.58
C GLU A 82 -3.36 12.88 -11.59
N GLY A 83 -3.06 12.39 -10.37
CA GLY A 83 -4.04 12.21 -9.30
C GLY A 83 -4.98 11.01 -9.46
N ARG A 84 -4.60 10.02 -10.27
CA ARG A 84 -5.36 8.77 -10.44
C ARG A 84 -4.92 7.64 -9.49
N LEU A 85 -3.96 7.91 -8.59
CA LEU A 85 -3.52 6.93 -7.61
C LEU A 85 -4.58 6.72 -6.51
N GLU A 86 -4.88 5.46 -6.19
CA GLU A 86 -5.53 5.03 -4.95
C GLU A 86 -4.49 4.31 -4.08
N LEU A 87 -4.07 4.96 -2.98
CA LEU A 87 -3.00 4.46 -2.13
C LEU A 87 -3.53 3.39 -1.17
N GLY A 88 -3.44 2.14 -1.56
CA GLY A 88 -3.79 1.02 -0.68
C GLY A 88 -2.65 0.63 0.26
N LEU A 89 -2.91 0.59 1.57
CA LEU A 89 -1.95 0.28 2.63
C LEU A 89 -2.43 -0.86 3.53
N GLY A 90 -1.50 -1.70 3.97
CA GLY A 90 -1.74 -2.80 4.91
C GLY A 90 -0.55 -3.05 5.83
N ALA A 91 -0.85 -3.61 7.01
CA ALA A 91 0.14 -3.90 8.06
C ALA A 91 0.83 -5.27 7.91
N GLY A 92 0.68 -5.93 6.75
CA GLY A 92 1.23 -7.25 6.50
C GLY A 92 0.49 -8.39 7.22
N TRP A 93 0.52 -9.58 6.63
CA TRP A 93 -0.18 -10.75 7.18
C TRP A 93 0.48 -12.10 6.87
N LEU A 94 1.23 -12.18 5.77
CA LEU A 94 1.76 -13.45 5.24
C LEU A 94 3.14 -13.75 5.83
N GLN A 95 3.16 -14.32 7.04
CA GLN A 95 4.38 -14.60 7.82
C GLN A 95 5.46 -15.32 7.01
N GLY A 96 5.10 -16.33 6.24
CA GLY A 96 6.09 -17.09 5.44
C GLY A 96 6.82 -16.24 4.39
N GLU A 97 6.23 -15.16 3.92
CA GLU A 97 6.87 -14.23 3.00
C GLU A 97 7.92 -13.35 3.72
N TYR A 98 7.59 -12.86 4.91
CA TYR A 98 8.53 -12.14 5.78
C TYR A 98 9.75 -12.99 6.12
N GLU A 99 9.52 -14.23 6.56
CA GLU A 99 10.58 -15.15 6.92
C GLU A 99 11.49 -15.50 5.73
N ALA A 100 10.91 -15.71 4.55
CA ALA A 100 11.65 -16.05 3.34
C ALA A 100 12.66 -14.97 2.90
N VAL A 101 12.41 -13.70 3.25
CA VAL A 101 13.26 -12.56 2.86
C VAL A 101 13.99 -11.92 4.04
N GLY A 102 13.86 -12.50 5.25
CA GLY A 102 14.56 -12.03 6.44
C GLY A 102 13.98 -10.74 7.06
N ILE A 103 12.73 -10.40 6.76
CA ILE A 103 12.01 -9.31 7.43
C ILE A 103 11.41 -9.86 8.74
N PRO A 104 11.61 -9.21 9.91
CA PRO A 104 11.00 -9.64 11.15
C PRO A 104 9.46 -9.61 11.08
N PHE A 105 8.82 -10.73 11.41
CA PHE A 105 7.36 -10.78 11.54
C PHE A 105 6.96 -10.51 12.98
N ASP A 106 6.89 -9.23 13.35
CA ASP A 106 6.52 -8.79 14.68
C ASP A 106 5.08 -9.19 15.06
N ARG A 107 4.76 -9.10 16.35
CA ARG A 107 3.38 -9.28 16.83
C ARG A 107 2.45 -8.27 16.16
N ALA A 108 1.21 -8.66 15.93
CA ALA A 108 0.23 -7.83 15.23
C ALA A 108 0.09 -6.41 15.84
N GLY A 109 0.18 -6.28 17.18
CA GLY A 109 0.15 -4.98 17.84
C GLY A 109 1.26 -4.05 17.37
N VAL A 110 2.51 -4.55 17.35
CA VAL A 110 3.69 -3.79 16.90
C VAL A 110 3.58 -3.38 15.43
N ARG A 111 3.13 -4.31 14.57
CA ARG A 111 2.92 -3.99 13.15
C ARG A 111 1.84 -2.93 12.94
N LEU A 112 0.78 -2.95 13.75
CA LEU A 112 -0.28 -1.94 13.69
C LEU A 112 0.16 -0.58 14.26
N ASP A 113 0.99 -0.56 15.31
CA ASP A 113 1.60 0.68 15.80
C ASP A 113 2.48 1.32 14.72
N ARG A 114 3.36 0.54 14.10
CA ARG A 114 4.18 0.96 12.95
C ARG A 114 3.33 1.46 11.79
N PHE A 115 2.26 0.77 11.48
CA PHE A 115 1.32 1.13 10.41
C PHE A 115 0.71 2.52 10.63
N GLU A 116 0.28 2.84 11.85
CA GLU A 116 -0.26 4.16 12.20
C GLU A 116 0.81 5.26 12.06
N GLU A 117 2.04 4.99 12.53
CA GLU A 117 3.17 5.94 12.39
C GLU A 117 3.51 6.19 10.91
N VAL A 118 3.49 5.15 10.06
CA VAL A 118 3.72 5.29 8.60
C VAL A 118 2.64 6.12 7.94
N ILE A 119 1.36 5.95 8.29
CA ILE A 119 0.28 6.82 7.78
C ILE A 119 0.54 8.28 8.17
N GLY A 120 0.94 8.52 9.40
CA GLY A 120 1.31 9.86 9.89
C GLY A 120 2.44 10.49 9.07
N LEU A 121 3.49 9.73 8.79
CA LEU A 121 4.59 10.18 7.94
C LEU A 121 4.14 10.49 6.51
N LEU A 122 3.33 9.62 5.90
CA LEU A 122 2.84 9.82 4.54
C LEU A 122 2.07 11.14 4.43
N ARG A 123 1.13 11.39 5.35
CA ARG A 123 0.35 12.63 5.40
C ARG A 123 1.23 13.86 5.60
N ALA A 124 2.20 13.79 6.51
CA ALA A 124 3.15 14.87 6.74
C ALA A 124 4.03 15.13 5.50
N SER A 125 4.45 14.07 4.79
CA SER A 125 5.25 14.19 3.57
C SER A 125 4.50 14.85 2.41
N PHE A 126 3.18 14.72 2.36
CA PHE A 126 2.34 15.35 1.34
C PHE A 126 2.08 16.84 1.63
N ALA A 127 2.19 17.27 2.89
CA ALA A 127 2.08 18.68 3.28
C ALA A 127 3.37 19.45 2.97
N GLU A 128 3.24 20.79 2.92
CA GLU A 128 4.40 21.68 2.82
C GLU A 128 5.18 21.74 4.14
N GLY A 129 6.47 21.98 4.04
CA GLY A 129 7.35 22.21 5.19
C GLY A 129 8.28 21.05 5.51
N GLU A 130 9.13 21.30 6.49
CA GLU A 130 10.16 20.36 6.94
C GLU A 130 9.55 19.24 7.78
N LEU A 131 9.97 18.00 7.50
CA LEU A 131 9.64 16.85 8.32
C LEU A 131 10.50 16.85 9.60
N ASN A 132 9.83 16.65 10.74
CA ASN A 132 10.44 16.49 12.06
C ASN A 132 9.71 15.39 12.84
N ILE A 133 9.75 14.18 12.31
CA ILE A 133 9.11 12.99 12.88
C ILE A 133 10.20 12.06 13.41
N ASP A 134 10.15 11.81 14.72
CA ASP A 134 11.05 10.87 15.40
C ASP A 134 10.21 10.07 16.41
N THR A 135 9.78 8.90 15.98
CA THR A 135 8.89 8.00 16.72
C THR A 135 9.53 6.63 16.92
N THR A 136 8.80 5.67 17.44
CA THR A 136 9.33 4.31 17.69
C THR A 136 9.71 3.60 16.39
N HIS A 137 8.97 3.82 15.31
CA HIS A 137 9.12 3.06 14.05
C HIS A 137 9.47 3.94 12.85
N VAL A 138 9.37 5.27 12.98
CA VAL A 138 9.58 6.21 11.87
C VAL A 138 10.53 7.31 12.29
N HIS A 139 11.58 7.52 11.48
CA HIS A 139 12.51 8.62 11.63
C HIS A 139 12.62 9.40 10.31
N ALA A 140 12.21 10.67 10.34
CA ALA A 140 12.26 11.59 9.19
C ALA A 140 12.43 13.03 9.69
N VAL A 141 13.67 13.51 9.75
CA VAL A 141 14.03 14.76 10.41
C VAL A 141 14.94 15.61 9.53
N GLY A 142 14.66 16.92 9.46
CA GLY A 142 15.55 17.90 8.88
C GLY A 142 15.52 18.00 7.36
N PHE A 143 14.43 17.60 6.71
CA PHE A 143 14.27 17.74 5.25
C PHE A 143 12.81 17.93 4.86
N GLU A 144 12.59 18.53 3.70
CA GLU A 144 11.28 18.58 3.06
C GLU A 144 11.11 17.43 2.08
N ALA A 145 9.97 16.73 2.14
CA ALA A 145 9.67 15.66 1.21
C ALA A 145 9.32 16.21 -0.17
N VAL A 146 10.01 15.71 -1.21
CA VAL A 146 9.77 16.06 -2.61
C VAL A 146 9.84 14.80 -3.50
N PRO A 147 9.04 14.73 -4.60
CA PRO A 147 8.06 15.72 -5.04
C PRO A 147 6.84 15.77 -4.11
N LYS A 148 6.02 16.81 -4.25
CA LYS A 148 4.66 16.79 -3.68
C LYS A 148 3.76 16.00 -4.63
N PRO A 149 2.72 15.31 -4.11
CA PRO A 149 1.75 14.63 -4.95
C PRO A 149 0.98 15.61 -5.84
N PHE A 150 0.42 15.13 -6.93
CA PHE A 150 -0.47 15.91 -7.79
C PHE A 150 -1.74 16.32 -7.04
N THR A 151 -2.30 15.40 -6.26
CA THR A 151 -3.43 15.67 -5.38
C THR A 151 -2.96 16.43 -4.15
N LYS A 152 -3.40 17.67 -4.00
CA LYS A 152 -2.89 18.61 -2.98
C LYS A 152 -2.90 18.08 -1.54
N SER A 153 -3.85 17.22 -1.19
CA SER A 153 -3.95 16.55 0.13
C SER A 153 -3.31 15.17 0.18
N GLY A 154 -2.65 14.76 -0.91
CA GLY A 154 -2.22 13.38 -1.16
C GLY A 154 -3.30 12.52 -1.80
N PRO A 155 -2.92 11.36 -2.38
CA PRO A 155 -3.88 10.41 -2.93
C PRO A 155 -4.81 9.86 -1.85
N PRO A 156 -6.04 9.45 -2.20
CA PRO A 156 -6.95 8.82 -1.24
C PRO A 156 -6.33 7.54 -0.68
N ILE A 157 -6.36 7.41 0.64
CA ILE A 157 -5.81 6.28 1.37
C ILE A 157 -6.85 5.17 1.50
N MET A 158 -6.52 4.00 0.97
CA MET A 158 -7.27 2.77 1.18
C MET A 158 -6.59 1.94 2.27
N ILE A 159 -7.33 1.48 3.28
CA ILE A 159 -6.79 0.56 4.29
C ILE A 159 -7.48 -0.80 4.16
N GLY A 160 -6.66 -1.84 4.01
CA GLY A 160 -7.11 -3.23 3.89
C GLY A 160 -7.00 -4.01 5.19
N GLY A 161 -8.05 -4.77 5.53
CA GLY A 161 -8.02 -5.65 6.68
C GLY A 161 -9.39 -6.24 7.05
N GLY A 162 -9.40 -7.12 8.06
CA GLY A 162 -10.63 -7.77 8.54
C GLY A 162 -10.71 -7.90 10.07
N ALA A 163 -9.61 -7.64 10.80
CA ALA A 163 -9.61 -7.70 12.25
C ALA A 163 -10.04 -6.37 12.89
N GLN A 164 -10.59 -6.42 14.10
CA GLN A 164 -11.17 -5.27 14.79
C GLN A 164 -10.24 -4.05 14.84
N ARG A 165 -8.98 -4.20 15.24
CA ARG A 165 -8.06 -3.06 15.41
C ARG A 165 -7.76 -2.36 14.08
N ILE A 166 -7.45 -3.12 13.01
CA ILE A 166 -7.18 -2.53 11.71
C ILE A 166 -8.43 -1.83 11.14
N LEU A 167 -9.62 -2.37 11.36
CA LEU A 167 -10.87 -1.72 10.97
C LEU A 167 -11.15 -0.45 11.77
N THR A 168 -10.77 -0.41 13.06
CA THR A 168 -10.85 0.83 13.86
C THR A 168 -9.90 1.91 13.31
N ILE A 169 -8.67 1.53 12.94
CA ILE A 169 -7.72 2.43 12.28
C ILE A 169 -8.30 2.90 10.92
N ALA A 170 -8.81 1.98 10.12
CA ALA A 170 -9.41 2.30 8.83
C ALA A 170 -10.59 3.29 8.96
N GLY A 171 -11.45 3.10 9.95
CA GLY A 171 -12.59 4.02 10.21
C GLY A 171 -12.16 5.44 10.60
N ARG A 172 -10.95 5.62 11.11
CA ARG A 172 -10.39 6.93 11.49
C ARG A 172 -9.54 7.55 10.39
N GLU A 173 -8.76 6.73 9.68
CA GLU A 173 -7.68 7.19 8.82
C GLU A 173 -7.94 7.00 7.32
N ALA A 174 -8.85 6.14 6.90
CA ALA A 174 -9.00 5.79 5.50
C ALA A 174 -10.09 6.60 4.79
N ASP A 175 -9.84 6.92 3.53
CA ASP A 175 -10.86 7.39 2.58
C ASP A 175 -11.63 6.21 1.99
N ILE A 176 -10.98 5.04 1.89
CA ILE A 176 -11.53 3.80 1.34
C ILE A 176 -11.22 2.65 2.30
N VAL A 177 -12.23 1.86 2.69
CA VAL A 177 -12.03 0.65 3.49
C VAL A 177 -12.14 -0.59 2.60
N SER A 178 -11.05 -1.37 2.54
CA SER A 178 -11.01 -2.64 1.82
C SER A 178 -11.19 -3.80 2.80
N LEU A 179 -12.41 -4.32 2.88
CA LEU A 179 -12.73 -5.42 3.78
C LEU A 179 -12.18 -6.76 3.24
N ASN A 180 -11.47 -7.47 4.10
CA ASN A 180 -11.02 -8.84 3.84
C ASN A 180 -11.83 -9.80 4.73
N PHE A 181 -12.86 -10.40 4.15
CA PHE A 181 -13.68 -11.39 4.84
C PHE A 181 -13.03 -12.76 4.83
N ASN A 182 -13.07 -13.44 5.98
CA ASN A 182 -12.73 -14.86 6.03
C ASN A 182 -13.89 -15.69 5.48
N ASN A 183 -13.79 -16.07 4.21
CA ASN A 183 -14.79 -16.88 3.52
C ASN A 183 -14.53 -18.41 3.63
N SER A 184 -13.57 -18.85 4.46
CA SER A 184 -13.20 -20.27 4.57
C SER A 184 -14.37 -21.17 5.02
N SER A 185 -15.36 -20.62 5.73
CA SER A 185 -16.56 -21.32 6.15
C SER A 185 -17.72 -21.26 5.14
N GLY A 186 -17.61 -20.49 4.05
CA GLY A 186 -18.69 -20.18 3.15
C GLY A 186 -19.84 -19.37 3.75
N LYS A 187 -19.67 -18.88 4.98
CA LYS A 187 -20.62 -17.99 5.67
C LYS A 187 -20.00 -16.62 5.83
N LEU A 188 -20.77 -15.58 5.54
CA LEU A 188 -20.42 -14.22 5.94
C LEU A 188 -20.40 -14.18 7.47
N GLY A 189 -19.22 -14.03 8.05
CA GLY A 189 -19.03 -13.96 9.50
C GLY A 189 -19.49 -12.63 10.05
#